data_e119d07a465d4625950142c64472bff7
#
_entry.id   e119d07a465d4625950142c64472bff7
#
_cell.length_a   1.000
_cell.length_b   1.000
_cell.length_c   1.000
_cell.angle_alpha   90.00
_cell.angle_beta   90.00
_cell.angle_gamma   90.00
#
_symmetry.space_group_name_H-M   'P 1'
#
loop_
_entity.id
_entity.type
_entity.pdbx_description
1 polymer ?
#
loop_
_entity_poly.entity_id
_entity_poly.type
_entity_poly.pdbx_seq_one_letter_code
_entity_poly.pdbx_strand_id
1 'polypeptide(L)'
;MVHELQIRVLPNIAASTATIKDYVAKEKGFDARTIKEVRVLKRSIDARQRTIFVNLSLRVFVNEMPDDMPFHKTDYPDVSNGQRAVVVGEGPAGLFAALKLIELGIRPIVVERGKDVRNRKTDLARITKTHKVETDSNYCFGEGGAGAYSDGKLYTRSKKRGNVEKILNVFCQHGASENILSDAHPHIGTDKLPRVIENMRNTIIGCGGEVHHQTRMTSLIINGDTVEGIETVDTETGLEKSFRGPVILATGHSARDVYQYLHSSNVDMEAKGIAVGVRLEHPSRLIDQIQYHNKEGRGKYLPAAEYSFVTQVDGRGVYSFCMCPGGFVIPAATGPEQIVVNGMSPSNRNGQWSNSGMVVELRPEDIDGDPVMKMLEWQKRVERDCWMQGNMRQTAPAQRMCDFVNGKLSYDLPKTSYAPGLISSPLHFWLPSHVSHRLREGFKDFGRKSRGFLTNEAVVIAVETRTSSPIRILRDTERLMHVRIKGLFPCGEGAGYAGGIVSAGVDGERCAEMCAEYLVSRR
;
A
#
# COMPACT_ATOMS: atom_id res chain seq x y z
N MET A 1 22.29 -24.58 23.90
CA MET A 1 23.14 -24.28 22.69
C MET A 1 22.24 -23.79 21.57
N VAL A 2 22.61 -22.66 20.95
CA VAL A 2 21.88 -22.09 19.80
C VAL A 2 22.66 -22.36 18.52
N HIS A 3 21.97 -22.86 17.50
CA HIS A 3 22.55 -23.13 16.18
C HIS A 3 21.84 -22.31 15.12
N GLU A 4 22.58 -21.59 14.27
CA GLU A 4 22.05 -20.95 13.07
C GLU A 4 22.31 -21.85 11.85
N LEU A 5 21.25 -22.19 11.12
CA LEU A 5 21.28 -23.13 10.02
C LEU A 5 20.62 -22.53 8.78
N GLN A 6 21.19 -22.84 7.62
CA GLN A 6 20.55 -22.61 6.33
C GLN A 6 20.22 -23.95 5.71
N ILE A 7 18.97 -24.15 5.34
CA ILE A 7 18.49 -25.37 4.69
C ILE A 7 17.67 -25.04 3.45
N ARG A 8 17.70 -25.96 2.49
CA ARG A 8 16.86 -25.93 1.28
C ARG A 8 16.05 -27.20 1.23
N VAL A 9 14.74 -27.06 1.39
CA VAL A 9 13.83 -28.20 1.61
C VAL A 9 12.64 -28.17 0.66
N LEU A 10 11.94 -29.30 0.52
CA LEU A 10 10.68 -29.36 -0.21
C LEU A 10 9.57 -28.62 0.55
N PRO A 11 8.54 -28.11 -0.15
CA PRO A 11 7.45 -27.33 0.47
C PRO A 11 6.72 -28.02 1.62
N ASN A 12 6.55 -29.33 1.55
CA ASN A 12 5.91 -30.11 2.62
C ASN A 12 6.72 -30.13 3.93
N ILE A 13 8.05 -30.05 3.84
CA ILE A 13 8.95 -29.97 5.02
C ILE A 13 8.87 -28.56 5.61
N ALA A 14 8.82 -27.53 4.76
CA ALA A 14 8.72 -26.15 5.20
C ALA A 14 7.31 -25.74 5.71
N ALA A 15 6.33 -26.66 5.68
CA ALA A 15 4.93 -26.37 5.93
C ALA A 15 4.61 -26.06 7.41
N SER A 16 5.40 -26.60 8.35
CA SER A 16 5.19 -26.38 9.78
C SER A 16 6.51 -26.40 10.55
N THR A 17 6.52 -25.78 11.72
CA THR A 17 7.66 -25.84 12.64
C THR A 17 7.98 -27.29 13.06
N ALA A 18 6.97 -28.14 13.20
CA ALA A 18 7.15 -29.55 13.55
C ALA A 18 7.91 -30.31 12.45
N THR A 19 7.50 -30.18 11.20
CA THR A 19 8.18 -30.85 10.07
C THR A 19 9.59 -30.31 9.84
N ILE A 20 9.82 -29.02 10.08
CA ILE A 20 11.15 -28.41 10.04
C ILE A 20 12.03 -29.00 11.17
N LYS A 21 11.50 -29.09 12.40
CA LYS A 21 12.19 -29.66 13.55
C LYS A 21 12.63 -31.09 13.29
N ASP A 22 11.73 -31.95 12.79
CA ASP A 22 12.02 -33.35 12.47
C ASP A 22 13.10 -33.47 11.40
N TYR A 23 13.03 -32.63 10.36
CA TYR A 23 14.04 -32.60 9.30
C TYR A 23 15.42 -32.18 9.85
N VAL A 24 15.47 -31.11 10.66
CA VAL A 24 16.71 -30.60 11.27
C VAL A 24 17.33 -31.65 12.21
N ALA A 25 16.51 -32.31 13.03
CA ALA A 25 16.97 -33.37 13.92
C ALA A 25 17.67 -34.50 13.14
N LYS A 26 17.02 -34.97 12.06
CA LYS A 26 17.54 -36.03 11.20
C LYS A 26 18.81 -35.60 10.44
N GLU A 27 18.79 -34.44 9.82
CA GLU A 27 19.85 -33.92 8.96
C GLU A 27 21.14 -33.57 9.74
N LYS A 28 20.97 -33.04 10.96
CA LYS A 28 22.09 -32.60 11.82
C LYS A 28 22.44 -33.56 12.92
N GLY A 29 21.73 -34.70 13.04
CA GLY A 29 21.99 -35.71 14.06
C GLY A 29 21.62 -35.28 15.48
N PHE A 30 20.68 -34.32 15.64
CA PHE A 30 20.18 -33.96 16.96
C PHE A 30 19.11 -34.95 17.43
N ASP A 31 19.07 -35.22 18.74
CA ASP A 31 17.88 -35.86 19.32
C ASP A 31 16.70 -34.84 19.28
N ALA A 32 15.62 -35.17 18.56
CA ALA A 32 14.47 -34.30 18.40
C ALA A 32 13.89 -33.81 19.74
N ARG A 33 14.03 -34.60 20.82
CA ARG A 33 13.58 -34.25 22.18
C ARG A 33 14.40 -33.11 22.80
N THR A 34 15.64 -32.94 22.36
CA THR A 34 16.55 -31.89 22.86
C THR A 34 16.30 -30.54 22.16
N ILE A 35 15.71 -30.54 20.97
CA ILE A 35 15.34 -29.30 20.27
C ILE A 35 14.10 -28.73 20.94
N LYS A 36 14.27 -27.62 21.65
CA LYS A 36 13.19 -26.94 22.40
C LYS A 36 12.36 -26.03 21.48
N GLU A 37 13.03 -25.26 20.61
CA GLU A 37 12.38 -24.36 19.67
C GLU A 37 13.16 -24.28 18.35
N VAL A 38 12.44 -24.04 17.26
CA VAL A 38 12.99 -23.68 15.95
C VAL A 38 12.33 -22.40 15.48
N ARG A 39 13.12 -21.33 15.37
CA ARG A 39 12.67 -20.05 14.81
C ARG A 39 13.09 -19.93 13.36
N VAL A 40 12.13 -19.57 12.51
CA VAL A 40 12.40 -19.23 11.12
C VAL A 40 12.81 -17.76 11.06
N LEU A 41 14.08 -17.50 10.74
CA LEU A 41 14.63 -16.14 10.60
C LEU A 41 14.39 -15.58 9.19
N LYS A 42 14.37 -16.47 8.17
CA LYS A 42 14.10 -16.10 6.79
C LYS A 42 13.48 -17.26 6.05
N ARG A 43 12.47 -16.95 5.23
CA ARG A 43 11.80 -17.91 4.35
C ARG A 43 11.69 -17.31 2.95
N SER A 44 12.08 -18.07 1.92
CA SER A 44 11.85 -17.71 0.52
C SER A 44 11.58 -18.94 -0.34
N ILE A 45 10.77 -18.77 -1.39
CA ILE A 45 10.44 -19.84 -2.34
C ILE A 45 11.35 -19.72 -3.55
N ASP A 46 11.96 -20.83 -3.95
CA ASP A 46 12.74 -20.95 -5.19
C ASP A 46 11.96 -21.79 -6.19
N ALA A 47 11.22 -21.10 -7.09
CA ALA A 47 10.40 -21.70 -8.16
C ALA A 47 11.04 -21.55 -9.55
N ARG A 48 12.34 -21.31 -9.65
CA ARG A 48 13.05 -21.15 -10.93
C ARG A 48 13.19 -22.46 -11.72
N GLN A 49 13.06 -23.59 -11.05
CA GLN A 49 13.16 -24.93 -11.64
C GLN A 49 11.83 -25.68 -11.47
N ARG A 50 11.70 -26.79 -12.20
CA ARG A 50 10.51 -27.67 -12.11
C ARG A 50 10.26 -28.20 -10.68
N THR A 51 11.33 -28.55 -9.96
CA THR A 51 11.22 -28.89 -8.54
C THR A 51 11.34 -27.62 -7.71
N ILE A 52 10.30 -27.31 -6.95
CA ILE A 52 10.23 -26.12 -6.12
C ILE A 52 10.82 -26.40 -4.76
N PHE A 53 11.65 -25.50 -4.28
CA PHE A 53 12.24 -25.55 -2.96
C PHE A 53 11.87 -24.33 -2.13
N VAL A 54 11.94 -24.51 -0.81
CA VAL A 54 11.87 -23.43 0.17
C VAL A 54 13.23 -23.29 0.83
N ASN A 55 13.83 -22.11 0.76
CA ASN A 55 15.04 -21.77 1.46
C ASN A 55 14.67 -21.20 2.82
N LEU A 56 15.23 -21.75 3.89
CA LEU A 56 15.02 -21.34 5.26
C LEU A 56 16.35 -20.98 5.92
N SER A 57 16.38 -19.86 6.63
CA SER A 57 17.39 -19.56 7.65
C SER A 57 16.73 -19.77 9.00
N LEU A 58 17.34 -20.59 9.85
CA LEU A 58 16.75 -21.06 11.09
C LEU A 58 17.67 -20.75 12.27
N ARG A 59 17.07 -20.47 13.43
CA ARG A 59 17.72 -20.51 14.73
C ARG A 59 17.12 -21.66 15.53
N VAL A 60 17.96 -22.61 15.93
CA VAL A 60 17.56 -23.85 16.61
C VAL A 60 18.10 -23.84 18.03
N PHE A 61 17.21 -23.99 19.00
CA PHE A 61 17.52 -24.00 20.42
C PHE A 61 17.55 -25.44 20.92
N VAL A 62 18.76 -25.91 21.31
CA VAL A 62 19.01 -27.29 21.77
C VAL A 62 19.33 -27.27 23.25
N ASN A 63 18.53 -27.99 24.06
CA ASN A 63 18.59 -28.05 25.54
C ASN A 63 18.38 -26.72 26.26
N GLU A 64 17.95 -25.69 25.57
CA GLU A 64 17.61 -24.39 26.20
C GLU A 64 16.39 -23.78 25.49
N MET A 65 15.62 -23.03 26.24
CA MET A 65 14.52 -22.20 25.70
C MET A 65 15.06 -20.83 25.32
N PRO A 66 14.51 -20.16 24.27
CA PRO A 66 14.83 -18.76 24.03
C PRO A 66 14.41 -17.91 25.24
N ASP A 67 15.24 -16.95 25.58
CA ASP A 67 15.03 -15.95 26.62
C ASP A 67 14.48 -14.63 26.09
N ASP A 68 14.42 -14.49 24.76
CA ASP A 68 13.93 -13.32 24.04
C ASP A 68 12.54 -13.54 23.40
N MET A 69 11.82 -12.45 23.22
CA MET A 69 10.58 -12.45 22.45
C MET A 69 10.89 -12.54 20.94
N PRO A 70 9.95 -13.11 20.13
CA PRO A 70 10.10 -13.17 18.68
C PRO A 70 10.22 -11.80 18.00
N PHE A 71 9.72 -10.75 18.63
CA PHE A 71 9.80 -9.36 18.18
C PHE A 71 10.12 -8.39 19.31
N HIS A 72 10.72 -7.26 18.96
CA HIS A 72 11.03 -6.20 19.93
C HIS A 72 9.81 -5.30 20.16
N LYS A 73 9.43 -5.11 21.42
CA LYS A 73 8.38 -4.16 21.80
C LYS A 73 8.94 -2.75 21.91
N THR A 74 8.13 -1.78 21.53
CA THR A 74 8.35 -0.35 21.73
C THR A 74 7.53 0.08 22.94
N ASP A 75 8.13 0.83 23.86
CA ASP A 75 7.45 1.41 25.02
C ASP A 75 6.82 2.76 24.64
N TYR A 76 5.58 2.94 25.04
CA TYR A 76 4.81 4.14 24.76
C TYR A 76 4.39 4.79 26.11
N PRO A 77 5.07 5.88 26.53
CA PRO A 77 4.75 6.57 27.77
C PRO A 77 3.42 7.34 27.68
N ASP A 78 2.86 7.71 28.83
CA ASP A 78 1.75 8.65 28.90
C ASP A 78 2.21 10.06 28.50
N VAL A 79 1.56 10.62 27.49
CA VAL A 79 1.85 11.95 26.91
C VAL A 79 0.72 12.95 27.12
N SER A 80 -0.24 12.68 28.01
CA SER A 80 -1.42 13.53 28.25
C SER A 80 -1.05 15.00 28.51
N ASN A 81 0.09 15.25 29.16
CA ASN A 81 0.64 16.56 29.48
C ASN A 81 1.79 17.00 28.56
N GLY A 82 2.08 16.23 27.51
CA GLY A 82 3.17 16.52 26.56
C GLY A 82 2.88 17.74 25.68
N GLN A 83 3.96 18.28 25.09
CA GLN A 83 3.82 19.26 24.00
C GLN A 83 3.01 18.62 22.86
N ARG A 84 2.26 19.43 22.12
CA ARG A 84 1.35 18.95 21.08
C ARG A 84 1.99 19.04 19.70
N ALA A 85 1.71 18.05 18.86
CA ALA A 85 1.96 18.07 17.42
C ALA A 85 0.72 17.56 16.67
N VAL A 86 0.37 18.20 15.59
CA VAL A 86 -0.79 17.83 14.75
C VAL A 86 -0.34 16.88 13.65
N VAL A 87 -1.05 15.77 13.48
CA VAL A 87 -0.83 14.80 12.41
C VAL A 87 -2.06 14.77 11.52
N VAL A 88 -1.92 15.15 10.26
CA VAL A 88 -3.04 15.20 9.30
C VAL A 88 -3.02 13.95 8.44
N GLY A 89 -4.02 13.09 8.63
CA GLY A 89 -4.18 11.78 7.99
C GLY A 89 -3.74 10.63 8.88
N GLU A 90 -4.61 9.62 8.98
CA GLU A 90 -4.42 8.42 9.79
C GLU A 90 -4.05 7.19 8.92
N GLY A 91 -3.36 7.43 7.81
CA GLY A 91 -2.72 6.38 7.01
C GLY A 91 -1.43 5.86 7.66
N PRO A 92 -0.69 4.95 7.00
CA PRO A 92 0.53 4.37 7.58
C PRO A 92 1.54 5.44 8.05
N ALA A 93 1.75 6.51 7.28
CA ALA A 93 2.66 7.58 7.68
C ALA A 93 2.19 8.28 8.96
N GLY A 94 0.90 8.62 9.05
CA GLY A 94 0.34 9.31 10.22
C GLY A 94 0.31 8.45 11.47
N LEU A 95 -0.07 7.17 11.36
CA LEU A 95 -0.08 6.23 12.48
C LEU A 95 1.32 6.05 13.07
N PHE A 96 2.35 5.81 12.23
CA PHE A 96 3.72 5.67 12.71
C PHE A 96 4.31 6.99 13.21
N ALA A 97 3.94 8.13 12.62
CA ALA A 97 4.30 9.43 13.15
C ALA A 97 3.71 9.66 14.55
N ALA A 98 2.43 9.35 14.75
CA ALA A 98 1.76 9.51 16.04
C ALA A 98 2.37 8.60 17.12
N LEU A 99 2.62 7.32 16.81
CA LEU A 99 3.28 6.40 17.75
C LEU A 99 4.71 6.86 18.08
N LYS A 100 5.46 7.34 17.09
CA LYS A 100 6.82 7.86 17.32
C LYS A 100 6.83 9.15 18.15
N LEU A 101 5.87 10.04 17.96
CA LEU A 101 5.70 11.23 18.81
C LEU A 101 5.48 10.83 20.27
N ILE A 102 4.65 9.82 20.54
CA ILE A 102 4.42 9.28 21.89
C ILE A 102 5.73 8.74 22.48
N GLU A 103 6.47 7.93 21.71
CA GLU A 103 7.80 7.42 22.13
C GLU A 103 8.75 8.55 22.55
N LEU A 104 8.62 9.73 21.91
CA LEU A 104 9.42 10.92 22.20
C LEU A 104 8.80 11.87 23.24
N GLY A 105 7.72 11.46 23.92
CA GLY A 105 7.06 12.25 24.96
C GLY A 105 6.20 13.41 24.45
N ILE A 106 5.81 13.39 23.17
CA ILE A 106 4.99 14.42 22.54
C ILE A 106 3.57 13.88 22.31
N ARG A 107 2.57 14.70 22.65
CA ARG A 107 1.16 14.37 22.47
C ARG A 107 0.72 14.56 21.02
N PRO A 108 0.43 13.50 20.25
CA PRO A 108 -0.11 13.62 18.92
C PRO A 108 -1.59 14.00 18.95
N ILE A 109 -1.99 14.89 18.06
CA ILE A 109 -3.39 15.18 17.71
C ILE A 109 -3.56 14.72 16.27
N VAL A 110 -4.16 13.55 16.08
CA VAL A 110 -4.40 12.97 14.75
C VAL A 110 -5.77 13.40 14.24
N VAL A 111 -5.84 13.93 13.02
CA VAL A 111 -7.09 14.27 12.35
C VAL A 111 -7.21 13.44 11.08
N GLU A 112 -8.35 12.78 10.89
CA GLU A 112 -8.68 11.96 9.72
C GLU A 112 -10.04 12.37 9.15
N ARG A 113 -10.07 12.62 7.84
CA ARG A 113 -11.29 13.07 7.15
C ARG A 113 -12.38 12.02 7.10
N GLY A 114 -12.00 10.74 7.03
CA GLY A 114 -12.94 9.65 6.94
C GLY A 114 -13.28 9.01 8.27
N LYS A 115 -14.02 7.91 8.20
CA LYS A 115 -14.49 7.14 9.35
C LYS A 115 -13.43 6.14 9.82
N ASP A 116 -13.62 5.62 11.04
CA ASP A 116 -12.83 4.49 11.54
C ASP A 116 -13.00 3.24 10.67
N VAL A 117 -12.11 2.25 10.83
CA VAL A 117 -12.08 1.03 9.98
C VAL A 117 -13.36 0.20 10.03
N ARG A 118 -14.19 0.30 11.07
CA ARG A 118 -15.45 -0.45 11.16
C ARG A 118 -16.54 0.26 10.39
N ASN A 119 -16.75 1.55 10.65
CA ASN A 119 -17.80 2.36 10.03
C ASN A 119 -17.54 2.60 8.54
N ARG A 120 -16.28 2.71 8.14
CA ARG A 120 -15.83 2.83 6.75
C ARG A 120 -16.33 1.69 5.85
N LYS A 121 -16.51 0.46 6.38
CA LYS A 121 -17.02 -0.69 5.62
C LYS A 121 -18.39 -0.44 4.99
N THR A 122 -19.26 0.33 5.64
CA THR A 122 -20.56 0.69 5.12
C THR A 122 -20.44 1.56 3.86
N ASP A 123 -19.51 2.52 3.86
CA ASP A 123 -19.27 3.40 2.72
C ASP A 123 -18.66 2.62 1.54
N LEU A 124 -17.72 1.69 1.82
CA LEU A 124 -17.16 0.79 0.80
C LEU A 124 -18.24 -0.10 0.16
N ALA A 125 -19.14 -0.67 0.96
CA ALA A 125 -20.24 -1.49 0.47
C ALA A 125 -21.22 -0.67 -0.40
N ARG A 126 -21.40 0.62 -0.10
CA ARG A 126 -22.25 1.55 -0.86
C ARG A 126 -21.73 1.76 -2.28
N ILE A 127 -20.42 1.90 -2.46
CA ILE A 127 -19.80 2.01 -3.80
C ILE A 127 -20.18 0.82 -4.67
N THR A 128 -20.07 -0.40 -4.12
CA THR A 128 -20.39 -1.63 -4.84
C THR A 128 -21.90 -1.76 -5.15
N LYS A 129 -22.77 -1.43 -4.19
CA LYS A 129 -24.20 -1.67 -4.30
C LYS A 129 -24.95 -0.58 -5.07
N THR A 130 -24.55 0.68 -4.91
CA THR A 130 -25.28 1.84 -5.42
C THR A 130 -24.45 2.71 -6.35
N HIS A 131 -23.19 2.37 -6.59
CA HIS A 131 -22.23 3.16 -7.39
C HIS A 131 -21.98 4.57 -6.86
N LYS A 132 -22.30 4.84 -5.59
CA LYS A 132 -22.07 6.14 -4.94
C LYS A 132 -20.77 6.11 -4.16
N VAL A 133 -19.93 7.11 -4.40
CA VAL A 133 -18.64 7.31 -3.72
C VAL A 133 -18.80 8.41 -2.69
N GLU A 134 -18.52 8.10 -1.43
CA GLU A 134 -18.42 9.11 -0.37
C GLU A 134 -17.07 9.82 -0.47
N THR A 135 -17.07 11.14 -0.59
CA THR A 135 -15.87 11.91 -0.89
C THR A 135 -14.85 11.93 0.25
N ASP A 136 -15.30 11.80 1.47
CA ASP A 136 -14.47 11.84 2.67
C ASP A 136 -14.22 10.46 3.30
N SER A 137 -14.98 9.41 2.91
CA SER A 137 -14.82 8.05 3.46
C SER A 137 -14.99 7.00 2.35
N ASN A 138 -13.87 6.38 1.92
CA ASN A 138 -13.82 5.47 0.78
C ASN A 138 -12.59 4.55 0.87
N TYR A 139 -12.15 3.91 -0.23
CA TYR A 139 -10.95 3.05 -0.21
C TYR A 139 -9.63 3.81 0.03
N CYS A 140 -9.58 5.13 -0.17
CA CYS A 140 -8.39 5.96 0.05
C CYS A 140 -8.42 6.73 1.37
N PHE A 141 -9.60 7.14 1.82
CA PHE A 141 -9.80 7.98 3.01
C PHE A 141 -10.51 7.22 4.13
N GLY A 142 -10.11 7.51 5.36
CA GLY A 142 -10.52 6.86 6.59
C GLY A 142 -9.34 6.21 7.31
N GLU A 143 -9.55 5.77 8.52
CA GLU A 143 -8.55 5.14 9.39
C GLU A 143 -7.75 4.07 8.66
N GLY A 144 -6.43 4.15 8.74
CA GLY A 144 -5.48 3.28 8.04
C GLY A 144 -5.24 3.65 6.57
N GLY A 145 -5.93 4.68 6.03
CA GLY A 145 -5.79 5.16 4.66
C GLY A 145 -6.07 4.10 3.60
N ALA A 146 -5.44 4.21 2.43
CA ALA A 146 -5.53 3.23 1.36
C ALA A 146 -4.92 1.86 1.73
N GLY A 147 -4.04 1.84 2.74
CA GLY A 147 -3.38 0.63 3.23
C GLY A 147 -4.35 -0.35 3.88
N ALA A 148 -5.36 0.12 4.62
CA ALA A 148 -6.27 -0.70 5.42
C ALA A 148 -6.99 -1.78 4.61
N TYR A 149 -7.38 -1.46 3.38
CA TYR A 149 -8.10 -2.34 2.46
C TYR A 149 -7.27 -2.63 1.21
N SER A 150 -6.03 -3.13 1.43
CA SER A 150 -5.07 -3.55 0.41
C SER A 150 -4.61 -4.99 0.64
N ASP A 151 -3.67 -5.49 -0.15
CA ASP A 151 -2.97 -6.75 0.17
C ASP A 151 -2.12 -6.65 1.46
N GLY A 152 -1.83 -5.42 1.90
CA GLY A 152 -1.02 -5.19 3.09
C GLY A 152 0.44 -5.61 2.91
N LYS A 153 1.02 -5.40 1.72
CA LYS A 153 2.43 -5.69 1.45
C LYS A 153 3.35 -4.85 2.31
N LEU A 154 4.30 -5.52 2.93
CA LEU A 154 5.29 -4.91 3.83
C LEU A 154 6.71 -4.95 3.26
N TYR A 155 6.88 -5.35 2.00
CA TYR A 155 8.17 -5.33 1.33
C TYR A 155 8.49 -3.92 0.83
N THR A 156 9.72 -3.47 1.08
CA THR A 156 10.27 -2.23 0.51
C THR A 156 11.68 -2.46 -0.02
N ARG A 157 12.00 -1.84 -1.16
CA ARG A 157 13.36 -1.82 -1.71
C ARG A 157 14.24 -0.77 -1.02
N SER A 158 13.65 0.22 -0.37
CA SER A 158 14.35 1.33 0.28
C SER A 158 14.69 0.97 1.73
N LYS A 159 15.82 0.30 1.94
CA LYS A 159 16.33 -0.05 3.28
C LYS A 159 17.23 1.01 3.91
N LYS A 160 17.67 2.02 3.13
CA LYS A 160 18.65 3.02 3.58
C LYS A 160 18.06 4.21 4.33
N ARG A 161 16.73 4.38 4.32
CA ARG A 161 16.06 5.59 4.81
C ARG A 161 15.59 5.50 6.27
N GLY A 162 15.65 4.34 6.91
CA GLY A 162 15.22 4.15 8.30
C GLY A 162 15.07 2.67 8.67
N ASN A 163 14.61 2.40 9.87
CA ASN A 163 14.55 1.06 10.44
C ASN A 163 13.27 0.31 10.03
N VAL A 164 13.36 -0.45 8.92
CA VAL A 164 12.26 -1.30 8.43
C VAL A 164 11.87 -2.38 9.44
N GLU A 165 12.85 -2.94 10.16
CA GLU A 165 12.60 -3.98 11.16
C GLU A 165 11.73 -3.45 12.30
N LYS A 166 11.98 -2.22 12.77
CA LYS A 166 11.13 -1.57 13.78
C LYS A 166 9.68 -1.47 13.31
N ILE A 167 9.43 -1.06 12.06
CA ILE A 167 8.07 -0.98 11.52
C ILE A 167 7.36 -2.34 11.59
N LEU A 168 8.05 -3.43 11.22
CA LEU A 168 7.50 -4.78 11.30
C LEU A 168 7.24 -5.21 12.75
N ASN A 169 8.15 -4.91 13.67
CA ASN A 169 7.98 -5.19 15.10
C ASN A 169 6.77 -4.45 15.69
N VAL A 170 6.56 -3.18 15.31
CA VAL A 170 5.38 -2.40 15.73
C VAL A 170 4.09 -3.05 15.22
N PHE A 171 4.06 -3.55 13.97
CA PHE A 171 2.89 -4.30 13.48
C PHE A 171 2.66 -5.58 14.29
N CYS A 172 3.72 -6.35 14.62
CA CYS A 172 3.61 -7.54 15.47
C CYS A 172 3.08 -7.19 16.87
N GLN A 173 3.59 -6.12 17.48
CA GLN A 173 3.13 -5.61 18.78
C GLN A 173 1.65 -5.28 18.78
N HIS A 174 1.10 -4.86 17.64
CA HIS A 174 -0.32 -4.53 17.47
C HIS A 174 -1.16 -5.67 16.88
N GLY A 175 -0.61 -6.89 16.81
CA GLY A 175 -1.36 -8.11 16.51
C GLY A 175 -1.21 -8.64 15.08
N ALA A 176 -0.24 -8.17 14.31
CA ALA A 176 0.15 -8.83 13.07
C ALA A 176 0.89 -10.15 13.37
N SER A 177 0.84 -11.08 12.42
CA SER A 177 1.55 -12.36 12.55
C SER A 177 3.08 -12.14 12.53
N GLU A 178 3.81 -12.84 13.41
CA GLU A 178 5.27 -12.83 13.45
C GLU A 178 5.93 -13.34 12.15
N ASN A 179 5.20 -14.05 11.31
CA ASN A 179 5.69 -14.49 10.00
C ASN A 179 6.15 -13.32 9.11
N ILE A 180 5.60 -12.10 9.33
CA ILE A 180 6.04 -10.91 8.59
C ILE A 180 7.50 -10.55 8.82
N LEU A 181 8.10 -11.02 9.92
CA LEU A 181 9.51 -10.79 10.24
C LEU A 181 10.44 -11.72 9.45
N SER A 182 9.95 -12.88 9.04
CA SER A 182 10.75 -13.93 8.40
C SER A 182 10.48 -14.11 6.91
N ASP A 183 9.27 -13.79 6.43
CA ASP A 183 8.92 -13.97 5.02
C ASP A 183 9.65 -12.98 4.12
N ALA A 184 10.13 -13.45 2.97
CA ALA A 184 10.83 -12.60 1.99
C ALA A 184 9.91 -11.54 1.37
N HIS A 185 8.61 -11.85 1.23
CA HIS A 185 7.56 -10.95 0.74
C HIS A 185 6.42 -10.88 1.77
N PRO A 186 6.65 -10.21 2.92
CA PRO A 186 5.67 -10.18 4.00
C PRO A 186 4.42 -9.39 3.62
N HIS A 187 3.27 -9.85 4.09
CA HIS A 187 1.98 -9.17 3.96
C HIS A 187 1.07 -9.51 5.15
N ILE A 188 0.06 -8.67 5.38
CA ILE A 188 -0.90 -8.88 6.46
C ILE A 188 -2.26 -9.34 5.92
N GLY A 189 -2.75 -8.74 4.84
CA GLY A 189 -4.03 -9.02 4.23
C GLY A 189 -5.16 -8.11 4.72
N THR A 190 -6.13 -7.87 3.83
CA THR A 190 -7.24 -6.94 4.06
C THR A 190 -8.23 -7.37 5.14
N ASP A 191 -8.24 -8.65 5.50
CA ASP A 191 -9.06 -9.22 6.57
C ASP A 191 -8.49 -8.99 7.97
N LYS A 192 -7.17 -8.86 8.11
CA LYS A 192 -6.46 -8.70 9.40
C LYS A 192 -5.97 -7.30 9.67
N LEU A 193 -5.53 -6.59 8.63
CA LEU A 193 -4.93 -5.27 8.77
C LEU A 193 -5.84 -4.24 9.47
N PRO A 194 -7.16 -4.19 9.25
CA PRO A 194 -8.05 -3.29 9.99
C PRO A 194 -7.98 -3.43 11.51
N ARG A 195 -7.85 -4.65 12.03
CA ARG A 195 -7.72 -4.88 13.48
C ARG A 195 -6.36 -4.41 14.02
N VAL A 196 -5.30 -4.61 13.26
CA VAL A 196 -3.96 -4.12 13.62
C VAL A 196 -3.96 -2.60 13.72
N ILE A 197 -4.57 -1.92 12.75
CA ILE A 197 -4.73 -0.46 12.71
C ILE A 197 -5.55 0.02 13.91
N GLU A 198 -6.69 -0.62 14.20
CA GLU A 198 -7.50 -0.32 15.39
C GLU A 198 -6.69 -0.44 16.69
N ASN A 199 -5.84 -1.46 16.82
CA ASN A 199 -4.97 -1.62 17.99
C ASN A 199 -3.92 -0.50 18.07
N MET A 200 -3.36 -0.04 16.93
CA MET A 200 -2.45 1.11 16.91
C MET A 200 -3.14 2.39 17.38
N ARG A 201 -4.35 2.68 16.89
CA ARG A 201 -5.18 3.79 17.37
C ARG A 201 -5.44 3.70 18.89
N ASN A 202 -5.82 2.52 19.37
CA ASN A 202 -6.09 2.32 20.80
C ASN A 202 -4.84 2.59 21.66
N THR A 203 -3.65 2.25 21.18
CA THR A 203 -2.39 2.61 21.82
C THR A 203 -2.20 4.13 21.85
N ILE A 204 -2.44 4.83 20.74
CA ILE A 204 -2.34 6.30 20.66
C ILE A 204 -3.25 6.95 21.70
N ILE A 205 -4.51 6.56 21.75
CA ILE A 205 -5.50 7.10 22.69
C ILE A 205 -5.15 6.73 24.14
N GLY A 206 -4.79 5.46 24.37
CA GLY A 206 -4.44 4.94 25.71
C GLY A 206 -3.23 5.62 26.33
N CYS A 207 -2.33 6.19 25.51
CA CYS A 207 -1.17 6.95 25.97
C CYS A 207 -1.43 8.47 26.05
N GLY A 208 -2.68 8.92 25.92
CA GLY A 208 -3.07 10.33 26.06
C GLY A 208 -3.00 11.15 24.77
N GLY A 209 -2.75 10.51 23.61
CA GLY A 209 -2.94 11.13 22.28
C GLY A 209 -4.42 11.33 21.94
N GLU A 210 -4.68 12.12 20.91
CA GLU A 210 -6.04 12.36 20.40
C GLU A 210 -6.16 11.83 18.95
N VAL A 211 -7.33 11.24 18.63
CA VAL A 211 -7.69 10.85 17.27
C VAL A 211 -9.09 11.37 16.95
N HIS A 212 -9.20 12.18 15.92
CA HIS A 212 -10.43 12.81 15.47
C HIS A 212 -10.78 12.32 14.07
N HIS A 213 -11.74 11.40 13.96
CA HIS A 213 -12.31 10.96 12.70
C HIS A 213 -13.34 11.97 12.17
N GLN A 214 -13.72 11.84 10.89
CA GLN A 214 -14.66 12.73 10.20
C GLN A 214 -14.24 14.21 10.33
N THR A 215 -12.95 14.45 10.44
CA THR A 215 -12.35 15.78 10.66
C THR A 215 -11.39 16.08 9.51
N ARG A 216 -11.85 16.89 8.55
CA ARG A 216 -11.08 17.24 7.35
C ARG A 216 -10.36 18.57 7.52
N MET A 217 -9.04 18.57 7.30
CA MET A 217 -8.25 19.79 7.21
C MET A 217 -8.73 20.66 6.04
N THR A 218 -8.96 21.94 6.28
CA THR A 218 -9.35 22.93 5.28
C THR A 218 -8.22 23.91 4.95
N SER A 219 -7.42 24.26 5.95
CA SER A 219 -6.28 25.18 5.77
C SER A 219 -5.20 25.00 6.83
N LEU A 220 -4.02 25.55 6.55
CA LEU A 220 -2.94 25.73 7.52
C LEU A 220 -3.11 27.08 8.21
N ILE A 221 -2.85 27.15 9.50
CA ILE A 221 -2.75 28.40 10.24
C ILE A 221 -1.30 28.82 10.20
N ILE A 222 -1.00 29.84 9.40
CA ILE A 222 0.37 30.32 9.17
C ILE A 222 0.50 31.73 9.70
N ASN A 223 1.57 31.97 10.47
CA ASN A 223 1.95 33.28 10.98
C ASN A 223 3.39 33.59 10.49
N GLY A 224 3.50 34.53 9.55
CA GLY A 224 4.76 34.78 8.86
C GLY A 224 5.24 33.57 8.04
N ASP A 225 6.35 32.97 8.44
CA ASP A 225 6.95 31.78 7.83
C ASP A 225 6.73 30.49 8.66
N THR A 226 5.87 30.56 9.67
CA THR A 226 5.72 29.48 10.65
C THR A 226 4.28 28.96 10.66
N VAL A 227 4.09 27.64 10.53
CA VAL A 227 2.81 27.02 10.78
C VAL A 227 2.55 26.87 12.29
N GLU A 228 1.36 27.29 12.73
CA GLU A 228 0.94 27.23 14.13
C GLU A 228 -0.18 26.20 14.34
N GLY A 229 -0.68 25.59 13.28
CA GLY A 229 -1.76 24.61 13.36
C GLY A 229 -2.53 24.47 12.06
N ILE A 230 -3.74 23.93 12.17
CA ILE A 230 -4.67 23.72 11.06
C ILE A 230 -6.08 24.17 11.42
N GLU A 231 -6.85 24.59 10.41
CA GLU A 231 -8.31 24.66 10.46
C GLU A 231 -8.89 23.37 9.90
N THR A 232 -9.99 22.95 10.48
CA THR A 232 -10.70 21.73 10.07
C THR A 232 -12.19 21.95 10.03
N VAL A 233 -12.89 21.07 9.32
CA VAL A 233 -14.34 20.96 9.30
C VAL A 233 -14.74 19.52 9.63
N ASP A 234 -15.72 19.37 10.51
CA ASP A 234 -16.39 18.08 10.71
C ASP A 234 -17.19 17.73 9.45
N THR A 235 -16.93 16.57 8.85
CA THR A 235 -17.49 16.19 7.55
C THR A 235 -18.97 15.80 7.60
N GLU A 236 -19.53 15.58 8.80
CA GLU A 236 -20.92 15.24 9.01
C GLU A 236 -21.75 16.46 9.42
N THR A 237 -21.24 17.25 10.34
CA THR A 237 -21.98 18.38 10.93
C THR A 237 -21.65 19.73 10.29
N GLY A 238 -20.51 19.84 9.60
CA GLY A 238 -20.00 21.11 9.05
C GLY A 238 -19.39 22.05 10.10
N LEU A 239 -19.24 21.62 11.35
CA LEU A 239 -18.65 22.44 12.41
C LEU A 239 -17.16 22.63 12.18
N GLU A 240 -16.71 23.88 12.30
CA GLU A 240 -15.29 24.23 12.21
C GLU A 240 -14.58 24.09 13.56
N LYS A 241 -13.31 23.64 13.49
CA LYS A 241 -12.44 23.50 14.66
C LYS A 241 -10.99 23.72 14.25
N SER A 242 -10.22 24.38 15.14
CA SER A 242 -8.76 24.51 14.94
C SER A 242 -7.98 23.61 15.89
N PHE A 243 -6.83 23.13 15.40
CA PHE A 243 -5.85 22.40 16.19
C PHE A 243 -4.51 23.09 16.10
N ARG A 244 -3.87 23.34 17.25
CA ARG A 244 -2.61 24.09 17.36
C ARG A 244 -1.41 23.18 17.59
N GLY A 245 -0.29 23.50 16.94
CA GLY A 245 1.00 22.83 17.02
C GLY A 245 1.69 22.75 15.66
N PRO A 246 2.96 22.30 15.58
CA PRO A 246 3.59 21.95 14.32
C PRO A 246 2.82 20.83 13.64
N VAL A 247 2.89 20.77 12.30
CA VAL A 247 2.02 19.94 11.48
C VAL A 247 2.82 18.90 10.68
N ILE A 248 2.54 17.63 10.92
CA ILE A 248 2.97 16.52 10.07
C ILE A 248 1.86 16.24 9.06
N LEU A 249 2.11 16.56 7.78
CA LEU A 249 1.11 16.47 6.71
C LEU A 249 1.21 15.11 5.99
N ALA A 250 0.40 14.15 6.42
CA ALA A 250 0.42 12.74 5.98
C ALA A 250 -0.87 12.32 5.25
N THR A 251 -1.42 13.17 4.38
CA THR A 251 -2.76 13.09 3.77
C THR A 251 -2.92 12.01 2.69
N GLY A 252 -1.84 11.33 2.28
CA GLY A 252 -1.87 10.39 1.16
C GLY A 252 -1.98 11.10 -0.20
N HIS A 253 -1.79 10.33 -1.29
CA HIS A 253 -1.70 10.90 -2.64
C HIS A 253 -3.06 11.13 -3.33
N SER A 254 -4.17 10.77 -2.69
CA SER A 254 -5.53 10.95 -3.25
C SER A 254 -6.24 12.21 -2.76
N ALA A 255 -5.68 12.94 -1.79
CA ALA A 255 -6.24 14.17 -1.22
C ALA A 255 -6.00 15.38 -2.16
N ARG A 256 -6.74 15.42 -3.27
CA ARG A 256 -6.60 16.43 -4.33
C ARG A 256 -6.96 17.84 -3.89
N ASP A 257 -7.92 17.96 -3.00
CA ASP A 257 -8.30 19.21 -2.36
C ASP A 257 -7.14 19.82 -1.57
N VAL A 258 -6.36 19.01 -0.88
CA VAL A 258 -5.15 19.45 -0.18
C VAL A 258 -4.12 20.00 -1.16
N TYR A 259 -3.84 19.30 -2.28
CA TYR A 259 -2.90 19.81 -3.29
C TYR A 259 -3.39 21.11 -3.92
N GLN A 260 -4.68 21.22 -4.22
CA GLN A 260 -5.27 22.45 -4.75
C GLN A 260 -5.16 23.62 -3.76
N TYR A 261 -5.45 23.36 -2.47
CA TYR A 261 -5.28 24.35 -1.40
C TYR A 261 -3.81 24.77 -1.28
N LEU A 262 -2.87 23.86 -1.21
CA LEU A 262 -1.45 24.16 -1.08
C LEU A 262 -0.92 24.96 -2.28
N HIS A 263 -1.36 24.60 -3.50
CA HIS A 263 -1.01 25.33 -4.71
C HIS A 263 -1.54 26.77 -4.70
N SER A 264 -2.80 26.96 -4.39
CA SER A 264 -3.42 28.30 -4.29
C SER A 264 -2.82 29.17 -3.17
N SER A 265 -2.25 28.53 -2.13
CA SER A 265 -1.55 29.18 -1.02
C SER A 265 -0.06 29.38 -1.27
N ASN A 266 0.43 29.15 -2.50
CA ASN A 266 1.83 29.27 -2.89
C ASN A 266 2.81 28.45 -2.02
N VAL A 267 2.41 27.27 -1.59
CA VAL A 267 3.29 26.28 -0.94
C VAL A 267 4.17 25.62 -2.01
N ASP A 268 5.46 25.49 -1.74
CA ASP A 268 6.41 24.98 -2.74
C ASP A 268 6.18 23.50 -3.04
N MET A 269 5.83 23.22 -4.28
CA MET A 269 5.56 21.88 -4.81
C MET A 269 6.12 21.72 -6.22
N GLU A 270 6.32 20.50 -6.64
CA GLU A 270 6.71 20.16 -8.02
C GLU A 270 5.88 18.99 -8.56
N ALA A 271 5.68 18.95 -9.88
CA ALA A 271 5.11 17.81 -10.56
C ALA A 271 6.03 16.60 -10.43
N LYS A 272 5.46 15.43 -10.16
CA LYS A 272 6.19 14.18 -9.99
C LYS A 272 5.67 13.12 -10.96
N GLY A 273 6.60 12.36 -11.58
CA GLY A 273 6.27 11.24 -12.44
C GLY A 273 5.47 10.16 -11.70
N ILE A 274 4.54 9.56 -12.40
CA ILE A 274 3.68 8.46 -11.96
C ILE A 274 3.75 7.29 -12.94
N ALA A 275 3.08 6.20 -12.64
CA ALA A 275 2.79 5.17 -13.62
C ALA A 275 1.28 4.98 -13.73
N VAL A 276 0.79 4.78 -14.94
CA VAL A 276 -0.65 4.72 -15.24
C VAL A 276 -0.92 3.57 -16.20
N GLY A 277 -2.05 2.90 -16.01
CA GLY A 277 -2.45 1.81 -16.89
C GLY A 277 -3.78 1.20 -16.48
N VAL A 278 -3.76 -0.10 -16.36
CA VAL A 278 -4.96 -0.93 -16.18
C VAL A 278 -4.75 -1.95 -15.06
N ARG A 279 -5.82 -2.51 -14.55
CA ARG A 279 -5.75 -3.70 -13.70
C ARG A 279 -5.96 -4.93 -14.57
N LEU A 280 -5.02 -5.87 -14.52
CA LEU A 280 -5.09 -7.14 -15.23
C LEU A 280 -5.45 -8.24 -14.25
N GLU A 281 -6.54 -8.95 -14.50
CA GLU A 281 -7.03 -10.04 -13.66
C GLU A 281 -6.99 -11.37 -14.42
N HIS A 282 -6.41 -12.39 -13.77
CA HIS A 282 -6.32 -13.77 -14.26
C HIS A 282 -6.99 -14.73 -13.29
N PRO A 283 -7.43 -15.92 -13.71
CA PRO A 283 -7.70 -17.03 -12.81
C PRO A 283 -6.45 -17.36 -11.97
N SER A 284 -6.57 -17.42 -10.64
CA SER A 284 -5.43 -17.72 -9.74
C SER A 284 -4.75 -19.04 -10.09
N ARG A 285 -5.56 -20.07 -10.42
CA ARG A 285 -5.03 -21.39 -10.80
C ARG A 285 -4.10 -21.31 -12.01
N LEU A 286 -4.44 -20.48 -13.00
CA LEU A 286 -3.58 -20.30 -14.17
C LEU A 286 -2.23 -19.68 -13.79
N ILE A 287 -2.23 -18.67 -12.94
CA ILE A 287 -0.99 -18.05 -12.46
C ILE A 287 -0.17 -19.06 -11.65
N ASP A 288 -0.81 -19.84 -10.77
CA ASP A 288 -0.15 -20.91 -10.02
C ASP A 288 0.50 -21.94 -10.96
N GLN A 289 -0.22 -22.37 -12.02
CA GLN A 289 0.32 -23.31 -13.02
C GLN A 289 1.54 -22.77 -13.74
N ILE A 290 1.49 -21.50 -14.15
CA ILE A 290 2.57 -20.83 -14.87
C ILE A 290 3.80 -20.68 -13.97
N GLN A 291 3.63 -20.12 -12.78
CA GLN A 291 4.74 -19.76 -11.89
C GLN A 291 5.37 -20.97 -11.19
N TYR A 292 4.58 -22.00 -10.92
CA TYR A 292 5.04 -23.23 -10.28
C TYR A 292 5.33 -24.38 -11.27
N HIS A 293 5.20 -24.12 -12.57
CA HIS A 293 5.48 -25.09 -13.64
C HIS A 293 4.75 -26.44 -13.45
N ASN A 294 3.53 -26.38 -12.88
CA ASN A 294 2.75 -27.55 -12.52
C ASN A 294 1.31 -27.42 -13.01
N LYS A 295 0.82 -28.38 -13.80
CA LYS A 295 -0.54 -28.43 -14.34
C LYS A 295 -1.63 -28.45 -13.25
N GLU A 296 -1.31 -28.97 -12.06
CA GLU A 296 -2.22 -29.00 -10.92
C GLU A 296 -2.21 -27.69 -10.11
N GLY A 297 -1.33 -26.72 -10.47
CA GLY A 297 -1.14 -25.45 -9.75
C GLY A 297 -0.24 -25.61 -8.52
N ARG A 298 -0.52 -24.85 -7.47
CA ARG A 298 0.36 -24.74 -6.28
C ARG A 298 0.31 -25.93 -5.32
N GLY A 299 -0.70 -26.81 -5.44
CA GLY A 299 -0.90 -27.91 -4.49
C GLY A 299 -1.23 -27.44 -3.07
N LYS A 300 -0.93 -28.29 -2.06
CA LYS A 300 -1.31 -28.06 -0.66
C LYS A 300 -0.38 -27.13 0.13
N TYR A 301 0.90 -27.07 -0.22
CA TYR A 301 1.95 -26.50 0.64
C TYR A 301 2.56 -25.19 0.13
N LEU A 302 2.25 -24.77 -1.09
CA LEU A 302 2.71 -23.51 -1.66
C LEU A 302 1.65 -22.41 -1.50
N PRO A 303 2.05 -21.16 -1.26
CA PRO A 303 1.14 -20.02 -1.27
C PRO A 303 0.65 -19.73 -2.70
N ALA A 304 -0.32 -18.83 -2.83
CA ALA A 304 -0.70 -18.29 -4.12
C ALA A 304 0.52 -17.66 -4.82
N ALA A 305 0.67 -17.97 -6.10
CA ALA A 305 1.86 -17.56 -6.85
C ALA A 305 1.87 -16.05 -7.12
N GLU A 306 3.05 -15.47 -7.00
CA GLU A 306 3.32 -14.06 -7.36
C GLU A 306 4.09 -14.00 -8.68
N TYR A 307 3.91 -12.90 -9.41
CA TYR A 307 4.75 -12.56 -10.55
C TYR A 307 5.18 -11.08 -10.50
N SER A 308 6.29 -10.81 -11.15
CA SER A 308 6.78 -9.45 -11.38
C SER A 308 7.34 -9.36 -12.79
N PHE A 309 6.74 -8.48 -13.60
CA PHE A 309 7.16 -8.23 -14.98
C PHE A 309 7.67 -6.81 -15.14
N VAL A 310 8.68 -6.65 -15.97
CA VAL A 310 9.19 -5.36 -16.41
C VAL A 310 9.72 -5.48 -17.83
N THR A 311 9.46 -4.44 -18.61
CA THR A 311 10.04 -4.26 -19.95
C THR A 311 10.14 -2.78 -20.27
N GLN A 312 10.78 -2.45 -21.39
CA GLN A 312 10.88 -1.10 -21.94
C GLN A 312 10.17 -1.05 -23.30
N VAL A 313 9.35 -0.04 -23.48
CA VAL A 313 8.70 0.24 -24.77
C VAL A 313 8.83 1.73 -25.05
N ASP A 314 9.42 2.08 -26.18
CA ASP A 314 9.66 3.47 -26.60
C ASP A 314 10.26 4.35 -25.49
N GLY A 315 11.29 3.84 -24.81
CA GLY A 315 12.04 4.58 -23.77
C GLY A 315 11.27 4.80 -22.47
N ARG A 316 10.14 4.11 -22.25
CA ARG A 316 9.37 4.14 -20.99
C ARG A 316 9.23 2.74 -20.41
N GLY A 317 9.31 2.65 -19.09
CA GLY A 317 9.08 1.42 -18.36
C GLY A 317 7.61 0.97 -18.47
N VAL A 318 7.41 -0.33 -18.74
CA VAL A 318 6.11 -1.02 -18.63
C VAL A 318 6.28 -2.16 -17.64
N TYR A 319 5.46 -2.20 -16.59
CA TYR A 319 5.69 -3.16 -15.52
C TYR A 319 4.43 -3.53 -14.74
N SER A 320 4.49 -4.68 -14.07
CA SER A 320 3.49 -5.08 -13.11
C SER A 320 3.66 -4.29 -11.80
N PHE A 321 2.55 -3.81 -11.26
CA PHE A 321 2.50 -3.01 -10.04
C PHE A 321 1.50 -3.60 -9.07
N CYS A 322 1.87 -3.69 -7.79
CA CYS A 322 0.99 -4.14 -6.71
C CYS A 322 0.17 -5.39 -7.07
N MET A 323 0.86 -6.49 -7.45
CA MET A 323 0.23 -7.77 -7.74
C MET A 323 -0.44 -8.32 -6.47
N CYS A 324 -1.70 -8.70 -6.56
CA CYS A 324 -2.57 -9.20 -5.49
C CYS A 324 -2.96 -10.66 -5.78
N PRO A 325 -2.17 -11.65 -5.29
CA PRO A 325 -2.47 -13.06 -5.49
C PRO A 325 -3.75 -13.46 -4.75
N GLY A 326 -4.58 -14.29 -5.38
CA GLY A 326 -5.82 -14.77 -4.76
C GLY A 326 -6.69 -13.65 -4.21
N GLY A 327 -6.78 -12.52 -4.93
CA GLY A 327 -7.39 -11.28 -4.46
C GLY A 327 -8.56 -10.81 -5.30
N PHE A 328 -8.87 -9.52 -5.14
CA PHE A 328 -10.01 -8.86 -5.75
C PHE A 328 -9.60 -7.54 -6.38
N VAL A 329 -10.22 -7.18 -7.50
CA VAL A 329 -10.18 -5.82 -8.04
C VAL A 329 -11.24 -4.99 -7.34
N ILE A 330 -10.91 -3.78 -6.93
CA ILE A 330 -11.75 -2.89 -6.13
C ILE A 330 -11.94 -1.52 -6.78
N PRO A 331 -13.09 -0.84 -6.55
CA PRO A 331 -13.32 0.53 -6.98
C PRO A 331 -12.65 1.52 -5.99
N ALA A 332 -11.59 2.19 -6.43
CA ALA A 332 -10.78 3.07 -5.58
C ALA A 332 -10.98 4.57 -5.89
N ALA A 333 -12.10 4.94 -6.53
CA ALA A 333 -12.47 6.32 -6.76
C ALA A 333 -12.68 7.09 -5.45
N THR A 334 -12.36 8.38 -5.45
CA THR A 334 -12.54 9.29 -4.30
C THR A 334 -13.54 10.42 -4.57
N GLY A 335 -14.13 10.43 -5.76
CA GLY A 335 -15.12 11.41 -6.17
C GLY A 335 -16.17 10.80 -7.11
N PRO A 336 -17.28 11.52 -7.35
CA PRO A 336 -18.43 10.99 -8.05
C PRO A 336 -18.18 10.70 -9.55
N GLU A 337 -17.42 11.55 -10.22
CA GLU A 337 -17.18 11.46 -11.67
C GLU A 337 -15.82 10.82 -11.99
N GLN A 338 -15.50 9.72 -11.33
CA GLN A 338 -14.22 9.02 -11.47
C GLN A 338 -14.43 7.53 -11.46
N ILE A 339 -13.66 6.80 -12.26
CA ILE A 339 -13.38 5.38 -12.04
C ILE A 339 -11.88 5.23 -11.84
N VAL A 340 -11.54 4.57 -10.75
CA VAL A 340 -10.19 4.12 -10.43
C VAL A 340 -10.31 2.70 -9.94
N VAL A 341 -9.47 1.81 -10.46
CA VAL A 341 -9.40 0.44 -9.99
C VAL A 341 -8.09 0.18 -9.27
N ASN A 342 -8.14 -0.65 -8.24
CA ASN A 342 -6.99 -1.12 -7.49
C ASN A 342 -7.22 -2.59 -7.09
N GLY A 343 -6.33 -3.18 -6.30
CA GLY A 343 -6.47 -4.56 -5.85
C GLY A 343 -6.23 -4.72 -4.36
N MET A 344 -6.83 -5.76 -3.81
CA MET A 344 -6.58 -6.21 -2.44
C MET A 344 -6.57 -7.74 -2.37
N SER A 345 -5.97 -8.30 -1.33
CA SER A 345 -6.01 -9.74 -1.05
C SER A 345 -6.25 -10.01 0.43
N PRO A 346 -6.99 -11.07 0.77
CA PRO A 346 -7.04 -11.56 2.13
C PRO A 346 -5.71 -12.19 2.56
N SER A 347 -5.49 -12.36 3.83
CA SER A 347 -4.25 -12.90 4.40
C SER A 347 -3.88 -14.30 3.88
N ASN A 348 -4.89 -15.12 3.56
CA ASN A 348 -4.68 -16.47 3.03
C ASN A 348 -4.49 -16.50 1.50
N ARG A 349 -4.75 -15.40 0.79
CA ARG A 349 -4.60 -15.28 -0.67
C ARG A 349 -5.24 -16.44 -1.44
N ASN A 350 -6.42 -16.90 -0.99
CA ASN A 350 -7.08 -18.10 -1.52
C ASN A 350 -8.28 -17.82 -2.44
N GLY A 351 -8.34 -16.63 -3.02
CA GLY A 351 -9.37 -16.25 -3.98
C GLY A 351 -9.21 -16.90 -5.35
N GLN A 352 -10.28 -16.88 -6.13
CA GLN A 352 -10.32 -17.48 -7.47
C GLN A 352 -9.50 -16.68 -8.50
N TRP A 353 -9.21 -15.40 -8.25
CA TRP A 353 -8.50 -14.51 -9.15
C TRP A 353 -7.21 -13.99 -8.52
N SER A 354 -6.26 -13.70 -9.39
CA SER A 354 -5.04 -12.96 -9.09
C SER A 354 -4.99 -11.73 -10.00
N ASN A 355 -4.69 -10.57 -9.45
CA ASN A 355 -4.69 -9.34 -10.23
C ASN A 355 -3.45 -8.49 -9.99
N SER A 356 -3.11 -7.65 -10.95
CA SER A 356 -1.98 -6.72 -10.87
C SER A 356 -2.26 -5.45 -11.66
N GLY A 357 -1.84 -4.31 -11.16
CA GLY A 357 -1.67 -3.14 -12.00
C GLY A 357 -0.66 -3.45 -13.11
N MET A 358 -0.98 -3.10 -14.33
CA MET A 358 -0.08 -3.11 -15.48
C MET A 358 0.04 -1.68 -15.96
N VAL A 359 1.20 -1.09 -15.75
CA VAL A 359 1.35 0.37 -15.82
C VAL A 359 2.54 0.78 -16.67
N VAL A 360 2.43 1.97 -17.22
CA VAL A 360 3.42 2.65 -18.04
C VAL A 360 3.95 3.85 -17.28
N GLU A 361 5.26 4.02 -17.25
CA GLU A 361 5.92 5.22 -16.72
C GLU A 361 5.46 6.47 -17.48
N LEU A 362 5.04 7.48 -16.73
CA LEU A 362 4.65 8.80 -17.22
C LEU A 362 5.43 9.86 -16.47
N ARG A 363 6.10 10.72 -17.20
CA ARG A 363 6.96 11.79 -16.65
C ARG A 363 6.33 13.16 -16.83
N PRO A 364 6.71 14.16 -15.99
CA PRO A 364 6.19 15.52 -16.15
C PRO A 364 6.45 16.15 -17.52
N GLU A 365 7.56 15.80 -18.18
CA GLU A 365 7.86 16.27 -19.54
C GLU A 365 6.96 15.69 -20.63
N ASP A 366 6.23 14.62 -20.34
CA ASP A 366 5.29 14.01 -21.29
C ASP A 366 3.93 14.73 -21.33
N ILE A 367 3.68 15.67 -20.40
CA ILE A 367 2.38 16.32 -20.21
C ILE A 367 2.54 17.85 -20.21
N ASP A 368 1.74 18.52 -21.02
CA ASP A 368 1.63 19.97 -21.04
C ASP A 368 0.67 20.47 -19.96
N GLY A 369 0.88 21.73 -19.52
CA GLY A 369 0.00 22.40 -18.57
C GLY A 369 0.75 23.12 -17.45
N ASP A 370 0.08 23.39 -16.34
CA ASP A 370 0.65 24.04 -15.17
C ASP A 370 1.89 23.28 -14.66
N PRO A 371 3.02 23.93 -14.41
CA PRO A 371 4.27 23.25 -14.05
C PRO A 371 4.17 22.32 -12.83
N VAL A 372 3.26 22.60 -11.90
CA VAL A 372 3.06 21.83 -10.67
C VAL A 372 1.89 20.86 -10.79
N MET A 373 0.75 21.32 -11.34
CA MET A 373 -0.51 20.60 -11.28
C MET A 373 -0.77 19.68 -12.49
N LYS A 374 -0.02 19.81 -13.58
CA LYS A 374 -0.28 19.11 -14.86
C LYS A 374 -0.43 17.59 -14.74
N MET A 375 0.35 16.94 -13.90
CA MET A 375 0.27 15.50 -13.68
C MET A 375 -1.03 15.10 -12.96
N LEU A 376 -1.45 15.90 -11.97
CA LEU A 376 -2.71 15.72 -11.26
C LEU A 376 -3.91 15.96 -12.17
N GLU A 377 -3.90 17.03 -12.96
CA GLU A 377 -4.99 17.35 -13.89
C GLU A 377 -5.11 16.32 -15.01
N TRP A 378 -3.97 15.81 -15.52
CA TRP A 378 -3.97 14.70 -16.47
C TRP A 378 -4.60 13.43 -15.87
N GLN A 379 -4.22 13.09 -14.64
CA GLN A 379 -4.77 11.95 -13.91
C GLN A 379 -6.30 12.09 -13.73
N LYS A 380 -6.78 13.27 -13.32
CA LYS A 380 -8.21 13.58 -13.18
C LYS A 380 -8.97 13.37 -14.49
N ARG A 381 -8.42 13.86 -15.61
CA ARG A 381 -9.03 13.71 -16.93
C ARG A 381 -9.18 12.24 -17.33
N VAL A 382 -8.14 11.44 -17.20
CA VAL A 382 -8.19 10.01 -17.55
C VAL A 382 -9.18 9.23 -16.69
N GLU A 383 -9.28 9.55 -15.39
CA GLU A 383 -10.26 8.93 -14.49
C GLU A 383 -11.70 9.31 -14.84
N ARG A 384 -11.92 10.56 -15.29
CA ARG A 384 -13.22 11.02 -15.79
C ARG A 384 -13.58 10.39 -17.13
N ASP A 385 -12.64 10.31 -18.07
CA ASP A 385 -12.84 9.63 -19.36
C ASP A 385 -13.23 8.17 -19.12
N CYS A 386 -12.58 7.50 -18.17
CA CYS A 386 -12.92 6.15 -17.76
C CYS A 386 -14.35 6.06 -17.19
N TRP A 387 -14.78 7.01 -16.37
CA TRP A 387 -16.13 7.08 -15.83
C TRP A 387 -17.19 7.29 -16.91
N MET A 388 -16.92 8.12 -17.90
CA MET A 388 -17.78 8.29 -19.08
C MET A 388 -17.95 6.97 -19.85
N GLN A 389 -16.87 6.21 -20.06
CA GLN A 389 -16.88 4.91 -20.68
C GLN A 389 -17.53 3.82 -19.80
N GLY A 390 -17.63 4.03 -18.51
CA GLY A 390 -18.30 3.20 -17.51
C GLY A 390 -19.78 3.48 -17.33
N ASN A 391 -20.44 4.09 -18.31
CA ASN A 391 -21.84 4.52 -18.26
C ASN A 391 -22.15 5.50 -17.11
N MET A 392 -21.20 6.36 -16.77
CA MET A 392 -21.32 7.32 -15.67
C MET A 392 -21.66 6.66 -14.32
N ARG A 393 -21.13 5.46 -14.10
CA ARG A 393 -21.25 4.65 -12.88
C ARG A 393 -19.90 4.11 -12.47
N GLN A 394 -19.85 3.29 -11.42
CA GLN A 394 -18.64 2.55 -11.03
C GLN A 394 -18.49 1.22 -11.79
N THR A 395 -19.23 0.99 -12.87
CA THR A 395 -19.05 -0.13 -13.77
C THR A 395 -17.79 0.10 -14.59
N ALA A 396 -16.76 -0.73 -14.44
CA ALA A 396 -15.46 -0.47 -15.04
C ALA A 396 -15.40 -0.91 -16.52
N PRO A 397 -14.87 -0.05 -17.42
CA PRO A 397 -14.57 -0.41 -18.80
C PRO A 397 -13.53 -1.54 -18.87
N ALA A 398 -13.75 -2.54 -19.72
CA ALA A 398 -12.89 -3.73 -19.78
C ALA A 398 -12.81 -4.36 -21.17
N GLN A 399 -11.74 -5.12 -21.39
CA GLN A 399 -11.55 -6.00 -22.57
C GLN A 399 -10.89 -7.32 -22.15
N ARG A 400 -11.10 -8.38 -22.96
CA ARG A 400 -10.23 -9.57 -22.87
C ARG A 400 -8.79 -9.18 -23.20
N MET A 401 -7.83 -9.78 -22.54
CA MET A 401 -6.42 -9.42 -22.70
C MET A 401 -5.93 -9.54 -24.14
N CYS A 402 -6.28 -10.65 -24.85
CA CYS A 402 -5.86 -10.82 -26.24
C CYS A 402 -6.56 -9.84 -27.18
N ASP A 403 -7.83 -9.50 -26.94
CA ASP A 403 -8.56 -8.51 -27.74
C ASP A 403 -7.95 -7.12 -27.59
N PHE A 404 -7.63 -6.72 -26.34
CA PHE A 404 -6.92 -5.48 -26.08
C PHE A 404 -5.59 -5.40 -26.84
N VAL A 405 -4.77 -6.45 -26.76
CA VAL A 405 -3.48 -6.53 -27.47
C VAL A 405 -3.64 -6.44 -28.98
N ASN A 406 -4.67 -7.07 -29.54
CA ASN A 406 -4.93 -7.10 -30.97
C ASN A 406 -5.75 -5.88 -31.48
N GLY A 407 -6.17 -4.98 -30.60
CA GLY A 407 -6.98 -3.81 -30.95
C GLY A 407 -8.41 -4.18 -31.43
N LYS A 408 -9.02 -5.18 -30.80
CA LYS A 408 -10.36 -5.68 -31.11
C LYS A 408 -11.30 -5.46 -29.94
N LEU A 409 -12.55 -5.11 -30.21
CA LEU A 409 -13.58 -5.05 -29.18
C LEU A 409 -13.90 -6.46 -28.69
N SER A 410 -14.04 -6.64 -27.37
CA SER A 410 -14.52 -7.88 -26.78
C SER A 410 -16.06 -7.92 -26.81
N TYR A 411 -16.63 -8.97 -27.41
CA TYR A 411 -18.11 -9.14 -27.43
C TYR A 411 -18.64 -9.66 -26.11
N ASP A 412 -17.83 -10.37 -25.34
CA ASP A 412 -18.11 -10.87 -24.00
C ASP A 412 -16.88 -10.72 -23.11
N LEU A 413 -17.09 -10.77 -21.79
CA LEU A 413 -16.03 -10.63 -20.79
C LEU A 413 -15.99 -11.87 -19.91
N PRO A 414 -14.80 -12.29 -19.41
CA PRO A 414 -14.68 -13.34 -18.41
C PRO A 414 -15.38 -12.93 -17.10
N LYS A 415 -15.64 -13.90 -16.24
CA LYS A 415 -16.00 -13.63 -14.84
C LYS A 415 -14.88 -12.84 -14.16
N THR A 416 -15.25 -11.96 -13.26
CA THR A 416 -14.34 -11.04 -12.54
C THR A 416 -14.63 -10.99 -11.06
N SER A 417 -13.63 -10.54 -10.29
CA SER A 417 -13.80 -10.19 -8.89
C SER A 417 -14.33 -8.77 -8.68
N TYR A 418 -14.35 -7.92 -9.72
CA TYR A 418 -14.78 -6.53 -9.60
C TYR A 418 -16.30 -6.43 -9.37
N ALA A 419 -16.68 -6.20 -8.12
CA ALA A 419 -18.06 -6.31 -7.68
C ALA A 419 -19.04 -5.28 -8.30
N PRO A 420 -18.65 -4.02 -8.62
CA PRO A 420 -19.56 -3.10 -9.32
C PRO A 420 -19.92 -3.51 -10.75
N GLY A 421 -19.24 -4.51 -11.33
CA GLY A 421 -19.46 -5.01 -12.66
C GLY A 421 -18.59 -4.37 -13.74
N LEU A 422 -18.48 -5.07 -14.87
CA LEU A 422 -17.71 -4.63 -16.03
C LEU A 422 -18.61 -4.29 -17.21
N ILE A 423 -18.11 -3.41 -18.07
CA ILE A 423 -18.71 -3.13 -19.39
C ILE A 423 -17.64 -3.29 -20.46
N SER A 424 -17.98 -3.98 -21.56
CA SER A 424 -17.10 -4.05 -22.72
C SER A 424 -16.90 -2.66 -23.33
N SER A 425 -15.65 -2.25 -23.46
CA SER A 425 -15.26 -0.94 -23.98
C SER A 425 -13.93 -1.04 -24.71
N PRO A 426 -13.72 -0.33 -25.82
CA PRO A 426 -12.49 -0.40 -26.60
C PRO A 426 -11.34 0.37 -25.93
N LEU A 427 -10.78 -0.18 -24.84
CA LEU A 427 -9.68 0.44 -24.06
C LEU A 427 -8.50 0.81 -24.95
N HIS A 428 -8.19 -0.02 -25.95
CA HIS A 428 -7.12 0.19 -26.92
C HIS A 428 -7.31 1.47 -27.76
N PHE A 429 -8.52 1.99 -27.82
CA PHE A 429 -8.89 3.18 -28.60
C PHE A 429 -8.95 4.45 -27.77
N TRP A 430 -9.64 4.45 -26.63
CA TRP A 430 -9.87 5.69 -25.87
C TRP A 430 -8.81 5.97 -24.78
N LEU A 431 -8.10 4.96 -24.27
CA LEU A 431 -6.95 5.23 -23.42
C LEU A 431 -5.93 6.11 -24.16
N PRO A 432 -5.21 7.01 -23.47
CA PRO A 432 -4.17 7.80 -24.11
C PRO A 432 -3.25 6.93 -24.95
N SER A 433 -3.03 7.30 -26.21
CA SER A 433 -2.37 6.45 -27.22
C SER A 433 -0.99 5.95 -26.78
N HIS A 434 -0.22 6.81 -26.12
CA HIS A 434 1.10 6.48 -25.57
C HIS A 434 1.03 5.46 -24.41
N VAL A 435 -0.07 5.40 -23.65
CA VAL A 435 -0.31 4.39 -22.61
C VAL A 435 -0.80 3.09 -23.25
N SER A 436 -1.84 3.17 -24.08
CA SER A 436 -2.45 2.00 -24.74
C SER A 436 -1.43 1.23 -25.58
N HIS A 437 -0.66 1.92 -26.44
CA HIS A 437 0.36 1.30 -27.27
C HIS A 437 1.41 0.57 -26.44
N ARG A 438 1.99 1.24 -25.43
CA ARG A 438 3.03 0.64 -24.59
C ARG A 438 2.54 -0.55 -23.77
N LEU A 439 1.31 -0.51 -23.25
CA LEU A 439 0.72 -1.66 -22.58
C LEU A 439 0.56 -2.86 -23.51
N ARG A 440 0.08 -2.65 -24.75
CA ARG A 440 -0.10 -3.71 -25.75
C ARG A 440 1.22 -4.38 -26.10
N GLU A 441 2.27 -3.62 -26.36
CA GLU A 441 3.61 -4.15 -26.64
C GLU A 441 4.23 -4.82 -25.39
N GLY A 442 4.03 -4.24 -24.21
CA GLY A 442 4.44 -4.85 -22.95
C GLY A 442 3.77 -6.21 -22.70
N PHE A 443 2.47 -6.32 -22.95
CA PHE A 443 1.74 -7.60 -22.79
C PHE A 443 2.23 -8.68 -23.76
N LYS A 444 2.58 -8.32 -25.00
CA LYS A 444 3.22 -9.25 -25.93
C LYS A 444 4.56 -9.76 -25.39
N ASP A 445 5.36 -8.87 -24.84
CA ASP A 445 6.65 -9.24 -24.24
C ASP A 445 6.48 -10.14 -23.00
N PHE A 446 5.55 -9.82 -22.12
CA PHE A 446 5.24 -10.64 -20.94
C PHE A 446 4.72 -12.04 -21.34
N GLY A 447 3.90 -12.12 -22.41
CA GLY A 447 3.45 -13.39 -22.96
C GLY A 447 4.58 -14.25 -23.53
N ARG A 448 5.61 -13.62 -24.14
CA ARG A 448 6.84 -14.32 -24.57
C ARG A 448 7.68 -14.82 -23.40
N LYS A 449 7.85 -13.99 -22.36
CA LYS A 449 8.61 -14.32 -21.14
C LYS A 449 7.93 -15.37 -20.27
N SER A 450 6.60 -15.43 -20.34
CA SER A 450 5.78 -16.30 -19.48
C SER A 450 4.67 -16.94 -20.31
N ARG A 451 4.94 -18.15 -20.82
CA ARG A 451 4.02 -18.87 -21.71
C ARG A 451 2.69 -19.14 -21.00
N GLY A 452 1.58 -18.76 -21.65
CA GLY A 452 0.22 -18.89 -21.12
C GLY A 452 -0.29 -17.64 -20.38
N PHE A 453 0.58 -16.66 -20.10
CA PHE A 453 0.18 -15.42 -19.46
C PHE A 453 -0.73 -14.54 -20.35
N LEU A 454 -0.40 -14.42 -21.64
CA LEU A 454 -1.24 -13.76 -22.64
C LEU A 454 -2.38 -14.70 -23.04
N THR A 455 -3.59 -14.45 -22.54
CA THR A 455 -4.74 -15.35 -22.69
C THR A 455 -6.07 -14.57 -22.71
N ASN A 456 -7.10 -15.17 -23.31
CA ASN A 456 -8.48 -14.68 -23.28
C ASN A 456 -9.23 -15.00 -21.97
N GLU A 457 -8.63 -15.77 -21.09
CA GLU A 457 -9.17 -15.98 -19.73
C GLU A 457 -8.89 -14.78 -18.82
N ALA A 458 -7.95 -13.90 -19.21
CA ALA A 458 -7.62 -12.69 -18.49
C ALA A 458 -8.45 -11.50 -18.98
N VAL A 459 -8.79 -10.61 -18.05
CA VAL A 459 -9.51 -9.36 -18.30
C VAL A 459 -8.66 -8.16 -17.92
N VAL A 460 -8.65 -7.17 -18.82
CA VAL A 460 -8.03 -5.85 -18.66
C VAL A 460 -9.12 -4.89 -18.21
N ILE A 461 -8.96 -4.27 -17.05
CA ILE A 461 -9.95 -3.40 -16.39
C ILE A 461 -9.35 -2.01 -16.24
N ALA A 462 -10.02 -0.97 -16.73
CA ALA A 462 -9.55 0.41 -16.63
C ALA A 462 -10.16 1.13 -15.42
N VAL A 463 -9.46 2.07 -14.85
CA VAL A 463 -8.10 2.56 -15.05
C VAL A 463 -7.34 2.55 -13.73
N GLU A 464 -6.08 2.16 -13.75
CA GLU A 464 -5.17 2.28 -12.60
C GLU A 464 -4.27 3.50 -12.79
N THR A 465 -4.53 4.56 -12.02
CA THR A 465 -3.85 5.86 -12.15
C THR A 465 -3.10 6.26 -10.88
N ARG A 466 -3.39 5.60 -9.74
CA ARG A 466 -2.94 6.05 -8.44
C ARG A 466 -1.83 5.17 -7.86
N THR A 467 -0.78 4.97 -8.65
CA THR A 467 0.40 4.18 -8.25
C THR A 467 1.34 4.94 -7.31
N SER A 468 1.35 6.27 -7.41
CA SER A 468 2.14 7.16 -6.55
C SER A 468 1.59 8.59 -6.62
N SER A 469 2.10 9.48 -5.76
CA SER A 469 1.72 10.90 -5.83
C SER A 469 2.13 11.55 -7.15
N PRO A 470 1.23 12.30 -7.81
CA PRO A 470 1.56 13.09 -8.99
C PRO A 470 2.28 14.41 -8.65
N ILE A 471 2.39 14.72 -7.36
CA ILE A 471 2.97 15.95 -6.83
C ILE A 471 3.97 15.59 -5.72
N ARG A 472 5.03 16.38 -5.61
CA ARG A 472 5.91 16.38 -4.45
C ARG A 472 5.80 17.73 -3.74
N ILE A 473 5.57 17.70 -2.42
CA ILE A 473 5.61 18.88 -1.56
C ILE A 473 7.07 19.03 -1.11
N LEU A 474 7.71 20.17 -1.42
CA LEU A 474 9.15 20.33 -1.20
C LEU A 474 9.49 20.42 0.29
N ARG A 475 10.49 19.67 0.71
CA ARG A 475 11.03 19.69 2.07
C ARG A 475 12.55 19.57 2.08
N ASP A 476 13.17 20.08 3.12
CA ASP A 476 14.58 19.88 3.40
C ASP A 476 14.90 18.39 3.59
N THR A 477 16.03 17.93 3.12
CA THR A 477 16.40 16.51 3.13
C THR A 477 16.87 16.00 4.50
N GLU A 478 17.35 16.88 5.36
CA GLU A 478 17.85 16.55 6.69
C GLU A 478 16.78 16.79 7.75
N ARG A 479 16.23 18.01 7.77
CA ARG A 479 15.21 18.43 8.74
C ARG A 479 13.80 17.95 8.40
N LEU A 480 13.57 17.47 7.20
CA LEU A 480 12.28 17.02 6.66
C LEU A 480 11.14 18.04 6.79
N MET A 481 11.47 19.28 7.10
CA MET A 481 10.57 20.42 7.20
C MET A 481 10.44 21.07 5.82
N HIS A 482 9.27 21.65 5.54
CA HIS A 482 9.03 22.39 4.30
C HIS A 482 10.10 23.48 4.09
N VAL A 483 10.52 23.67 2.85
CA VAL A 483 11.66 24.54 2.51
C VAL A 483 11.52 26.01 2.96
N ARG A 484 10.29 26.53 3.05
CA ARG A 484 10.01 27.90 3.50
C ARG A 484 9.14 27.99 4.74
N ILE A 485 8.29 26.99 5.02
CA ILE A 485 7.33 27.07 6.13
C ILE A 485 7.86 26.24 7.30
N LYS A 486 8.27 26.91 8.35
CA LYS A 486 8.75 26.31 9.59
C LYS A 486 7.64 25.58 10.32
N GLY A 487 7.94 24.42 10.89
CA GLY A 487 6.97 23.58 11.63
C GLY A 487 6.00 22.78 10.75
N LEU A 488 6.11 22.86 9.40
CA LEU A 488 5.37 22.01 8.48
C LEU A 488 6.27 20.87 8.00
N PHE A 489 5.84 19.62 8.21
CA PHE A 489 6.56 18.40 7.83
C PHE A 489 5.76 17.62 6.78
N PRO A 490 6.00 17.83 5.46
CA PRO A 490 5.40 17.03 4.41
C PRO A 490 5.84 15.57 4.54
N CYS A 491 4.89 14.65 4.68
CA CYS A 491 5.17 13.28 5.10
C CYS A 491 4.52 12.23 4.20
N GLY A 492 5.23 11.14 4.00
CA GLY A 492 4.72 9.93 3.42
C GLY A 492 4.48 9.99 1.91
N GLU A 493 3.52 9.22 1.47
CA GLU A 493 3.21 9.01 0.06
C GLU A 493 2.55 10.24 -0.56
N GLY A 494 1.70 10.94 0.17
CA GLY A 494 1.07 12.18 -0.29
C GLY A 494 2.05 13.31 -0.53
N ALA A 495 3.10 13.40 0.27
CA ALA A 495 4.17 14.37 0.06
C ALA A 495 5.18 13.94 -1.04
N GLY A 496 5.05 12.73 -1.59
CA GLY A 496 5.91 12.23 -2.68
C GLY A 496 7.20 11.55 -2.24
N TYR A 497 7.31 11.14 -0.96
CA TYR A 497 8.55 10.58 -0.39
C TYR A 497 8.47 9.10 -0.03
N ALA A 498 7.29 8.49 -0.12
CA ALA A 498 7.07 7.06 0.11
C ALA A 498 6.29 6.42 -1.05
N GLY A 499 6.21 5.11 -1.08
CA GLY A 499 5.49 4.34 -2.10
C GLY A 499 4.99 3.00 -1.57
N GLY A 500 4.44 2.98 -0.36
CA GLY A 500 3.83 1.80 0.28
C GLY A 500 3.90 1.86 1.80
N ILE A 501 3.24 0.93 2.46
CA ILE A 501 2.98 0.92 3.91
C ILE A 501 4.25 1.12 4.73
N VAL A 502 5.27 0.28 4.52
CA VAL A 502 6.51 0.33 5.32
C VAL A 502 7.30 1.60 5.07
N SER A 503 7.47 2.01 3.81
CA SER A 503 8.20 3.24 3.49
C SER A 503 7.47 4.48 4.00
N ALA A 504 6.14 4.47 4.03
CA ALA A 504 5.33 5.54 4.62
C ALA A 504 5.48 5.57 6.14
N GLY A 505 5.48 4.40 6.81
CA GLY A 505 5.72 4.29 8.24
C GLY A 505 7.11 4.80 8.65
N VAL A 506 8.16 4.40 7.92
CA VAL A 506 9.54 4.90 8.12
C VAL A 506 9.61 6.42 7.96
N ASP A 507 8.97 6.97 6.94
CA ASP A 507 8.96 8.43 6.72
C ASP A 507 8.18 9.16 7.82
N GLY A 508 7.08 8.55 8.31
CA GLY A 508 6.30 9.03 9.45
C GLY A 508 7.13 9.13 10.73
N GLU A 509 7.87 8.07 11.09
CA GLU A 509 8.76 8.09 12.26
C GLU A 509 9.83 9.19 12.13
N ARG A 510 10.47 9.31 10.97
CA ARG A 510 11.48 10.34 10.74
C ARG A 510 10.92 11.76 10.80
N CYS A 511 9.74 12.02 10.25
CA CYS A 511 9.08 13.33 10.37
C CYS A 511 8.74 13.63 11.83
N ALA A 512 8.34 12.64 12.61
CA ALA A 512 8.09 12.80 14.04
C ALA A 512 9.36 13.14 14.84
N GLU A 513 10.49 12.51 14.52
CA GLU A 513 11.80 12.83 15.11
C GLU A 513 12.19 14.29 14.84
N MET A 514 12.09 14.72 13.59
CA MET A 514 12.40 16.12 13.23
C MET A 514 11.41 17.13 13.82
N CYS A 515 10.14 16.75 13.96
CA CYS A 515 9.13 17.55 14.65
C CYS A 515 9.47 17.71 16.15
N ALA A 516 9.96 16.65 16.80
CA ALA A 516 10.40 16.69 18.19
C ALA A 516 11.61 17.63 18.38
N GLU A 517 12.61 17.51 17.51
CA GLU A 517 13.77 18.41 17.52
C GLU A 517 13.36 19.88 17.33
N TYR A 518 12.43 20.13 16.40
CA TYR A 518 11.89 21.49 16.19
C TYR A 518 11.21 22.04 17.45
N LEU A 519 10.39 21.21 18.14
CA LEU A 519 9.73 21.63 19.38
C LEU A 519 10.74 21.93 20.51
N VAL A 520 11.83 21.17 20.62
CA VAL A 520 12.90 21.42 21.58
C VAL A 520 13.63 22.73 21.25
N SER A 521 13.90 23.02 19.98
CA SER A 521 14.62 24.24 19.55
C SER A 521 13.83 25.54 19.77
N ARG A 522 12.51 25.45 20.07
CA ARG A 522 11.63 26.61 20.37
C ARG A 522 11.46 26.89 21.86
N ARG A 523 12.02 26.05 22.72
CA ARG A 523 12.07 26.31 24.17
C ARG A 523 13.18 27.31 24.49
#